data_a9ddeef300e7cdaadbacb11239ba3859
#
_entry.id   a9ddeef300e7cdaadbacb11239ba3859
#
_cell.length_a   1.000
_cell.length_b   1.000
_cell.length_c   1.000
_cell.angle_alpha   90.00
_cell.angle_beta   90.00
_cell.angle_gamma   90.00
#
_symmetry.space_group_name_H-M   'P 1'
#
loop_
_entity.id
_entity.type
_entity.pdbx_description
1 polymer ?
#
loop_
_entity_poly.entity_id
_entity_poly.type
_entity_poly.pdbx_seq_one_letter_code
_entity_poly.pdbx_strand_id
1 'polypeptide(L)'
;MKRLLLYVHFNKYNRVSSHVVYQLTQMRSLFSKVIFISNSQVADADVKMLREKHLIDDFIQRQNSGFDFAAWRDGMVFVGFDELVTYDSVTTMNDTCFGPLWEMYSIYQEFETKTTVDFWGLTNNRATKSFREHIQSYFISFKASVLRSTAFRDFWENIKEYQDVQKVIDQYETKVTTTLLDAGFQYDVVFDTTKEDASNMLHADFSYYNPTAILNHRVPFIKVKAIDNNQHITPYLLNDIQKNSTYPIDLIVSHMSEINYPDFSYLLGHKYVKKRERVDLKNQKVAVHLHVFYVDLLEEFLTAFKQFHFSYDLFITTDSDDKKAEIEEVLSANSQEAQIFVTGNIGRDVLPMLKLKNYLSTYDFVGHFHTKKSKEADFWAGQSWREELIDMLVKPADNILAQLQQNPKIGLVIADMPTFFR
;
A
#
# COMPACT_ATOMS: atom_id res chain seq x y z
N MET A 1 -15.24 6.35 -25.61
CA MET A 1 -15.84 7.41 -24.77
C MET A 1 -14.83 8.55 -24.62
N LYS A 2 -15.29 9.78 -24.74
CA LYS A 2 -14.47 10.98 -24.58
C LYS A 2 -14.45 11.38 -23.10
N ARG A 3 -13.40 11.01 -22.34
CA ARG A 3 -13.27 11.28 -20.91
C ARG A 3 -12.18 12.31 -20.64
N LEU A 4 -12.41 13.19 -19.68
CA LEU A 4 -11.45 14.17 -19.18
C LEU A 4 -11.07 13.82 -17.74
N LEU A 5 -9.78 13.88 -17.43
CA LEU A 5 -9.26 13.85 -16.06
C LEU A 5 -8.73 15.22 -15.67
N LEU A 6 -9.23 15.76 -14.57
CA LEU A 6 -8.68 16.91 -13.85
C LEU A 6 -7.94 16.37 -12.62
N TYR A 7 -6.62 16.23 -12.74
CA TYR A 7 -5.79 15.67 -11.69
C TYR A 7 -5.12 16.77 -10.89
N VAL A 8 -5.44 16.89 -9.60
CA VAL A 8 -4.87 17.88 -8.71
C VAL A 8 -3.71 17.31 -7.91
N HIS A 9 -2.62 18.03 -7.85
CA HIS A 9 -1.37 17.65 -7.21
C HIS A 9 -0.91 18.69 -6.21
N PHE A 10 -0.44 18.22 -5.06
CA PHE A 10 0.29 19.03 -4.08
C PHE A 10 1.44 18.26 -3.45
N ASN A 11 2.65 18.80 -3.52
CA ASN A 11 3.81 18.24 -2.83
C ASN A 11 4.63 19.37 -2.17
N LYS A 12 4.81 19.28 -0.85
CA LYS A 12 5.55 20.29 -0.07
C LYS A 12 7.01 20.46 -0.49
N TYR A 13 7.57 19.49 -1.21
CA TYR A 13 8.94 19.53 -1.73
C TYR A 13 9.00 19.93 -3.22
N ASN A 14 7.90 20.40 -3.79
CA ASN A 14 7.81 20.91 -5.16
C ASN A 14 8.25 19.90 -6.24
N ARG A 15 7.94 18.63 -6.07
CA ARG A 15 8.27 17.57 -7.03
C ARG A 15 7.10 16.62 -7.26
N VAL A 16 7.10 15.93 -8.39
CA VAL A 16 6.11 14.89 -8.68
C VAL A 16 6.62 13.55 -8.12
N SER A 17 5.92 13.01 -7.13
CA SER A 17 6.28 11.75 -6.49
C SER A 17 6.06 10.56 -7.43
N SER A 18 6.84 9.49 -7.24
CA SER A 18 6.78 8.30 -8.09
C SER A 18 5.42 7.62 -8.12
N HIS A 19 4.67 7.63 -7.00
CA HIS A 19 3.31 7.08 -6.98
C HIS A 19 2.33 7.87 -7.84
N VAL A 20 2.49 9.19 -7.97
CA VAL A 20 1.70 10.05 -8.89
C VAL A 20 1.99 9.69 -10.34
N VAL A 21 3.26 9.50 -10.69
CA VAL A 21 3.66 9.05 -12.03
C VAL A 21 3.04 7.68 -12.34
N TYR A 22 3.06 6.76 -11.38
CA TYR A 22 2.42 5.45 -11.52
C TYR A 22 0.91 5.57 -11.74
N GLN A 23 0.20 6.38 -10.92
CA GLN A 23 -1.24 6.61 -11.07
C GLN A 23 -1.58 7.10 -12.48
N LEU A 24 -0.92 8.16 -12.91
CA LEU A 24 -1.12 8.71 -14.26
C LEU A 24 -0.83 7.66 -15.34
N THR A 25 0.22 6.86 -15.20
CA THR A 25 0.57 5.79 -16.14
C THR A 25 -0.53 4.75 -16.24
N GLN A 26 -1.04 4.27 -15.11
CA GLN A 26 -2.08 3.23 -15.09
C GLN A 26 -3.44 3.74 -15.59
N MET A 27 -3.73 5.02 -15.39
CA MET A 27 -5.02 5.60 -15.73
C MET A 27 -5.04 6.28 -17.11
N ARG A 28 -3.90 6.61 -17.71
CA ARG A 28 -3.81 7.42 -18.93
C ARG A 28 -4.70 6.93 -20.08
N SER A 29 -4.76 5.62 -20.29
CA SER A 29 -5.53 5.02 -21.38
C SER A 29 -7.06 5.15 -21.24
N LEU A 30 -7.54 5.48 -20.04
CA LEU A 30 -8.97 5.69 -19.77
C LEU A 30 -9.46 7.05 -20.26
N PHE A 31 -8.56 8.02 -20.46
CA PHE A 31 -8.90 9.42 -20.71
C PHE A 31 -8.43 9.88 -22.09
N SER A 32 -9.29 10.59 -22.79
CA SER A 32 -8.94 11.28 -24.04
C SER A 32 -8.11 12.54 -23.78
N LYS A 33 -8.25 13.12 -22.57
CA LYS A 33 -7.51 14.28 -22.15
C LYS A 33 -7.22 14.22 -20.64
N VAL A 34 -6.00 14.58 -20.24
CA VAL A 34 -5.54 14.69 -18.85
C VAL A 34 -4.96 16.05 -18.60
N ILE A 35 -5.54 16.79 -17.66
CA ILE A 35 -5.02 18.10 -17.21
C ILE A 35 -4.44 17.91 -15.82
N PHE A 36 -3.13 18.14 -15.70
CA PHE A 36 -2.41 18.08 -14.44
C PHE A 36 -2.34 19.48 -13.83
N ILE A 37 -2.95 19.64 -12.66
CA ILE A 37 -3.09 20.93 -11.99
C ILE A 37 -2.28 20.86 -10.69
N SER A 38 -1.20 21.64 -10.60
CA SER A 38 -0.36 21.62 -9.40
C SER A 38 -0.55 22.85 -8.52
N ASN A 39 -0.86 22.58 -7.25
CA ASN A 39 -0.83 23.56 -6.17
C ASN A 39 0.59 23.77 -5.59
N SER A 40 1.63 23.17 -6.22
CA SER A 40 3.05 23.29 -5.85
C SER A 40 3.85 23.92 -6.98
N GLN A 41 4.99 24.51 -6.66
CA GLN A 41 5.95 25.00 -7.65
C GLN A 41 6.77 23.85 -8.24
N VAL A 42 6.14 23.04 -9.11
CA VAL A 42 6.77 21.85 -9.70
C VAL A 42 7.91 22.26 -10.63
N ALA A 43 9.03 21.55 -10.55
CA ALA A 43 10.17 21.81 -11.43
C ALA A 43 9.84 21.52 -12.90
N ASP A 44 10.38 22.35 -13.81
CA ASP A 44 10.19 22.17 -15.26
C ASP A 44 10.61 20.78 -15.75
N ALA A 45 11.62 20.17 -15.11
CA ALA A 45 12.07 18.81 -15.42
C ALA A 45 10.99 17.76 -15.19
N ASP A 46 10.21 17.90 -14.11
CA ASP A 46 9.11 16.96 -13.79
C ASP A 46 7.96 17.13 -14.79
N VAL A 47 7.61 18.38 -15.13
CA VAL A 47 6.57 18.65 -16.14
C VAL A 47 7.00 18.11 -17.51
N LYS A 48 8.27 18.31 -17.88
CA LYS A 48 8.84 17.77 -19.11
C LYS A 48 8.78 16.24 -19.13
N MET A 49 9.16 15.59 -18.05
CA MET A 49 9.07 14.12 -17.91
C MET A 49 7.64 13.62 -18.07
N LEU A 50 6.64 14.26 -17.47
CA LEU A 50 5.23 13.89 -17.62
C LEU A 50 4.76 14.00 -19.07
N ARG A 51 5.17 15.07 -19.79
CA ARG A 51 4.84 15.27 -21.22
C ARG A 51 5.55 14.28 -22.12
N GLU A 52 6.84 14.02 -21.93
CA GLU A 52 7.62 13.06 -22.72
C GLU A 52 7.08 11.63 -22.58
N LYS A 53 6.54 11.29 -21.40
CA LYS A 53 5.84 10.02 -21.16
C LYS A 53 4.39 10.01 -21.61
N HIS A 54 3.90 11.10 -22.21
CA HIS A 54 2.50 11.27 -22.65
C HIS A 54 1.47 11.05 -21.55
N LEU A 55 1.80 11.38 -20.28
CA LEU A 55 0.93 11.18 -19.14
C LEU A 55 -0.07 12.32 -18.96
N ILE A 56 0.27 13.50 -19.46
CA ILE A 56 -0.57 14.71 -19.38
C ILE A 56 -0.64 15.41 -20.75
N ASP A 57 -1.77 16.04 -21.03
CA ASP A 57 -1.97 16.87 -22.22
C ASP A 57 -1.72 18.35 -21.89
N ASP A 58 -2.26 18.82 -20.76
CA ASP A 58 -2.08 20.20 -20.28
C ASP A 58 -1.56 20.23 -18.84
N PHE A 59 -0.90 21.33 -18.50
CA PHE A 59 -0.37 21.61 -17.18
C PHE A 59 -0.79 22.99 -16.71
N ILE A 60 -1.35 23.06 -15.50
CA ILE A 60 -1.71 24.32 -14.82
C ILE A 60 -0.95 24.37 -13.50
N GLN A 61 -0.15 25.41 -13.31
CA GLN A 61 0.48 25.68 -12.03
C GLN A 61 -0.19 26.85 -11.34
N ARG A 62 -0.48 26.67 -10.06
CA ARG A 62 -1.17 27.66 -9.25
C ARG A 62 -0.63 27.71 -7.81
N GLN A 63 -1.01 28.72 -7.07
CA GLN A 63 -0.77 28.77 -5.63
C GLN A 63 -1.75 27.84 -4.90
N ASN A 64 -1.36 27.29 -3.75
CA ASN A 64 -2.22 26.43 -2.94
C ASN A 64 -3.24 27.26 -2.14
N SER A 65 -4.17 27.89 -2.84
CA SER A 65 -5.30 28.64 -2.30
C SER A 65 -6.61 27.97 -2.74
N GLY A 66 -7.55 27.77 -1.82
CA GLY A 66 -8.80 27.05 -2.08
C GLY A 66 -8.62 25.55 -2.37
N PHE A 67 -7.40 25.04 -2.18
CA PHE A 67 -7.02 23.62 -2.24
C PHE A 67 -7.52 22.93 -3.52
N ASP A 68 -8.02 21.68 -3.40
CA ASP A 68 -8.41 20.85 -4.53
C ASP A 68 -9.63 21.41 -5.28
N PHE A 69 -10.63 21.93 -4.57
CA PHE A 69 -11.84 22.44 -5.20
C PHE A 69 -11.58 23.66 -6.09
N ALA A 70 -10.76 24.62 -5.64
CA ALA A 70 -10.37 25.74 -6.48
C ALA A 70 -9.48 25.29 -7.65
N ALA A 71 -8.63 24.28 -7.44
CA ALA A 71 -7.81 23.74 -8.52
C ALA A 71 -8.67 23.03 -9.59
N TRP A 72 -9.65 22.23 -9.21
CA TRP A 72 -10.59 21.64 -10.17
C TRP A 72 -11.41 22.69 -10.90
N ARG A 73 -11.92 23.72 -10.19
CA ARG A 73 -12.57 24.90 -10.83
C ARG A 73 -11.67 25.51 -11.90
N ASP A 74 -10.41 25.79 -11.57
CA ASP A 74 -9.48 26.40 -12.51
C ASP A 74 -9.23 25.50 -13.73
N GLY A 75 -9.16 24.19 -13.53
CA GLY A 75 -9.13 23.20 -14.62
C GLY A 75 -10.36 23.23 -15.50
N MET A 76 -11.56 23.33 -14.89
CA MET A 76 -12.82 23.42 -15.63
C MET A 76 -12.94 24.75 -16.41
N VAL A 77 -12.52 25.86 -15.80
CA VAL A 77 -12.46 27.17 -16.46
C VAL A 77 -11.45 27.17 -17.61
N PHE A 78 -10.30 26.52 -17.44
CA PHE A 78 -9.29 26.37 -18.50
C PHE A 78 -9.82 25.63 -19.72
N VAL A 79 -10.60 24.56 -19.50
CA VAL A 79 -11.29 23.83 -20.58
C VAL A 79 -12.43 24.64 -21.15
N GLY A 80 -13.17 25.35 -20.32
CA GLY A 80 -14.40 26.05 -20.63
C GLY A 80 -15.65 25.15 -20.43
N PHE A 81 -16.66 25.67 -19.75
CA PHE A 81 -17.88 24.89 -19.44
C PHE A 81 -18.63 24.43 -20.69
N ASP A 82 -18.57 25.20 -21.77
CA ASP A 82 -19.19 24.84 -23.05
C ASP A 82 -18.44 23.68 -23.75
N GLU A 83 -17.15 23.54 -23.53
CA GLU A 83 -16.38 22.36 -23.98
C GLU A 83 -16.60 21.15 -23.08
N LEU A 84 -16.75 21.34 -21.75
CA LEU A 84 -16.98 20.24 -20.80
C LEU A 84 -18.22 19.41 -21.15
N VAL A 85 -19.30 20.04 -21.65
CA VAL A 85 -20.53 19.33 -22.04
C VAL A 85 -20.35 18.39 -23.24
N THR A 86 -19.23 18.45 -23.94
CA THR A 86 -18.88 17.55 -25.06
C THR A 86 -18.25 16.26 -24.61
N TYR A 87 -17.87 16.14 -23.35
CA TYR A 87 -17.31 14.93 -22.78
C TYR A 87 -18.42 13.97 -22.33
N ASP A 88 -18.15 12.68 -22.44
CA ASP A 88 -19.03 11.64 -21.88
C ASP A 88 -18.93 11.61 -20.36
N SER A 89 -17.74 11.88 -19.82
CA SER A 89 -17.53 12.09 -18.39
C SER A 89 -16.31 12.98 -18.10
N VAL A 90 -16.37 13.66 -16.97
CA VAL A 90 -15.25 14.42 -16.36
C VAL A 90 -14.97 13.86 -14.98
N THR A 91 -13.74 13.45 -14.74
CA THR A 91 -13.29 12.94 -13.45
C THR A 91 -12.42 13.99 -12.75
N THR A 92 -12.75 14.31 -11.51
CA THR A 92 -11.89 15.06 -10.59
C THR A 92 -11.18 14.07 -9.69
N MET A 93 -9.87 14.21 -9.53
CA MET A 93 -9.04 13.35 -8.69
C MET A 93 -7.88 14.16 -8.10
N ASN A 94 -7.41 13.76 -6.91
CA ASN A 94 -6.20 14.31 -6.30
C ASN A 94 -5.17 13.22 -5.97
N ASP A 95 -3.99 13.64 -5.52
CA ASP A 95 -2.84 12.78 -5.22
C ASP A 95 -2.79 12.26 -3.77
N THR A 96 -3.88 12.37 -3.02
CA THR A 96 -3.92 11.99 -1.60
C THR A 96 -4.01 10.48 -1.35
N CYS A 97 -3.99 9.66 -2.41
CA CYS A 97 -4.11 8.22 -2.34
C CYS A 97 -2.97 7.48 -3.04
N PHE A 98 -2.68 6.27 -2.59
CA PHE A 98 -1.93 5.28 -3.36
C PHE A 98 -2.88 4.44 -4.20
N GLY A 99 -2.45 4.05 -5.41
CA GLY A 99 -3.23 3.25 -6.34
C GLY A 99 -2.94 3.62 -7.80
N PRO A 100 -3.72 3.11 -8.75
CA PRO A 100 -4.74 2.08 -8.52
C PRO A 100 -4.11 0.73 -8.13
N LEU A 101 -4.69 0.09 -7.11
CA LEU A 101 -4.29 -1.24 -6.63
C LEU A 101 -4.77 -2.34 -7.59
N TRP A 102 -5.90 -2.10 -8.23
CA TRP A 102 -6.51 -2.93 -9.26
C TRP A 102 -6.85 -2.08 -10.48
N GLU A 103 -7.05 -2.72 -11.62
CA GLU A 103 -7.34 -2.01 -12.86
C GLU A 103 -8.66 -1.24 -12.78
N MET A 104 -8.71 -0.08 -13.43
CA MET A 104 -9.83 0.85 -13.34
C MET A 104 -10.84 0.71 -14.49
N TYR A 105 -10.48 -0.01 -15.57
CA TYR A 105 -11.31 -0.07 -16.76
C TYR A 105 -12.68 -0.71 -16.49
N SER A 106 -12.71 -1.82 -15.75
CA SER A 106 -13.94 -2.52 -15.39
C SER A 106 -14.86 -1.66 -14.52
N ILE A 107 -14.28 -0.89 -13.58
CA ILE A 107 -15.03 0.04 -12.72
C ILE A 107 -15.67 1.14 -13.58
N TYR A 108 -14.90 1.77 -14.46
CA TYR A 108 -15.45 2.77 -15.37
C TYR A 108 -16.56 2.18 -16.25
N GLN A 109 -16.34 0.99 -16.81
CA GLN A 109 -17.34 0.31 -17.65
C GLN A 109 -18.62 0.01 -16.87
N GLU A 110 -18.50 -0.47 -15.63
CA GLU A 110 -19.64 -0.75 -14.77
C GLU A 110 -20.47 0.52 -14.51
N PHE A 111 -19.83 1.57 -13.98
CA PHE A 111 -20.55 2.78 -13.57
C PHE A 111 -21.09 3.60 -14.74
N GLU A 112 -20.40 3.62 -15.87
CA GLU A 112 -20.85 4.34 -17.05
C GLU A 112 -22.04 3.68 -17.74
N THR A 113 -22.18 2.35 -17.65
CA THR A 113 -23.34 1.61 -18.19
C THR A 113 -24.57 1.67 -17.29
N LYS A 114 -24.42 1.99 -16.00
CA LYS A 114 -25.55 2.18 -15.08
C LYS A 114 -26.35 3.44 -15.47
N THR A 115 -27.51 3.26 -16.08
CA THR A 115 -28.37 4.38 -16.54
C THR A 115 -29.03 5.16 -15.40
N THR A 116 -29.10 4.57 -14.20
CA THR A 116 -29.67 5.18 -12.99
C THR A 116 -28.67 6.00 -12.19
N VAL A 117 -27.44 6.10 -12.65
CA VAL A 117 -26.34 6.79 -11.97
C VAL A 117 -25.83 7.92 -12.86
N ASP A 118 -25.83 9.14 -12.36
CA ASP A 118 -25.42 10.34 -13.07
C ASP A 118 -23.96 10.75 -12.73
N PHE A 119 -23.52 10.43 -11.53
CA PHE A 119 -22.13 10.64 -11.10
C PHE A 119 -21.75 9.59 -10.06
N TRP A 120 -20.46 9.33 -9.90
CA TRP A 120 -20.01 8.25 -9.03
C TRP A 120 -18.64 8.54 -8.43
N GLY A 121 -18.35 7.85 -7.33
CA GLY A 121 -17.06 7.93 -6.65
C GLY A 121 -16.60 6.57 -6.15
N LEU A 122 -15.54 6.58 -5.34
CA LEU A 122 -14.99 5.33 -4.81
C LEU A 122 -15.58 4.98 -3.45
N THR A 123 -15.73 5.98 -2.58
CA THR A 123 -16.31 5.81 -1.24
C THR A 123 -17.17 7.02 -0.90
N ASN A 124 -18.12 6.83 0.02
CA ASN A 124 -18.93 7.92 0.58
C ASN A 124 -18.63 8.12 2.08
N ASN A 125 -18.97 9.31 2.57
CA ASN A 125 -19.06 9.61 3.98
C ASN A 125 -20.52 9.53 4.43
N ARG A 126 -20.76 8.88 5.58
CA ARG A 126 -22.09 8.80 6.20
C ARG A 126 -22.58 10.15 6.66
N ALA A 127 -23.90 10.32 6.65
CA ALA A 127 -24.51 11.48 7.26
C ALA A 127 -24.16 11.58 8.76
N THR A 128 -23.93 12.79 9.21
CA THR A 128 -23.73 13.15 10.63
C THR A 128 -24.69 14.25 11.04
N LYS A 129 -24.56 14.76 12.25
CA LYS A 129 -25.34 15.94 12.70
C LYS A 129 -24.97 17.22 11.93
N SER A 130 -23.75 17.26 11.36
CA SER A 130 -23.18 18.46 10.73
C SER A 130 -23.28 18.47 9.20
N PHE A 131 -23.38 17.31 8.56
CA PHE A 131 -23.44 17.20 7.10
C PHE A 131 -24.26 15.98 6.66
N ARG A 132 -24.79 16.08 5.45
CA ARG A 132 -25.48 14.98 4.76
C ARG A 132 -24.46 13.98 4.21
N GLU A 133 -24.92 12.78 3.91
CA GLU A 133 -24.13 11.78 3.17
C GLU A 133 -23.61 12.36 1.85
N HIS A 134 -22.36 12.06 1.52
CA HIS A 134 -21.70 12.57 0.32
C HIS A 134 -20.55 11.70 -0.13
N ILE A 135 -20.23 11.74 -1.41
CA ILE A 135 -19.03 11.10 -1.98
C ILE A 135 -17.77 11.78 -1.42
N GLN A 136 -16.74 11.01 -1.10
CA GLN A 136 -15.44 11.56 -0.76
C GLN A 136 -14.76 12.14 -2.00
N SER A 137 -14.28 13.38 -1.90
CA SER A 137 -13.86 14.19 -3.03
C SER A 137 -12.55 13.75 -3.70
N TYR A 138 -11.77 12.82 -3.11
CA TYR A 138 -10.50 12.40 -3.70
C TYR A 138 -10.66 11.75 -5.09
N PHE A 139 -11.88 11.32 -5.43
CA PHE A 139 -12.24 10.81 -6.75
C PHE A 139 -13.75 10.94 -6.99
N ILE A 140 -14.15 11.74 -7.95
CA ILE A 140 -15.54 11.85 -8.41
C ILE A 140 -15.57 11.90 -9.95
N SER A 141 -16.41 11.08 -10.59
CA SER A 141 -16.64 11.12 -12.04
C SER A 141 -18.07 11.55 -12.33
N PHE A 142 -18.21 12.63 -13.08
CA PHE A 142 -19.48 13.24 -13.48
C PHE A 142 -19.80 12.85 -14.93
N LYS A 143 -20.98 12.26 -15.18
CA LYS A 143 -21.42 11.90 -16.52
C LYS A 143 -22.01 13.09 -17.28
N ALA A 144 -22.19 12.93 -18.58
CA ALA A 144 -22.70 13.96 -19.46
C ALA A 144 -24.04 14.57 -19.01
N SER A 145 -24.92 13.82 -18.32
CA SER A 145 -26.17 14.33 -17.75
C SER A 145 -25.91 15.45 -16.73
N VAL A 146 -24.95 15.24 -15.83
CA VAL A 146 -24.54 16.23 -14.83
C VAL A 146 -23.82 17.41 -15.49
N LEU A 147 -22.87 17.15 -16.39
CA LEU A 147 -22.04 18.18 -17.05
C LEU A 147 -22.88 19.22 -17.80
N ARG A 148 -24.06 18.83 -18.30
CA ARG A 148 -24.99 19.72 -19.04
C ARG A 148 -25.92 20.51 -18.16
N SER A 149 -25.89 20.29 -16.83
CA SER A 149 -26.80 20.93 -15.90
C SER A 149 -26.30 22.31 -15.44
N THR A 150 -27.24 23.20 -15.19
CA THR A 150 -26.96 24.49 -14.54
C THR A 150 -26.45 24.28 -13.11
N ALA A 151 -26.95 23.27 -12.39
CA ALA A 151 -26.52 22.98 -11.03
C ALA A 151 -25.00 22.66 -10.94
N PHE A 152 -24.47 21.91 -11.91
CA PHE A 152 -23.03 21.63 -12.01
C PHE A 152 -22.25 22.90 -12.31
N ARG A 153 -22.67 23.64 -13.34
CA ARG A 153 -22.00 24.87 -13.74
C ARG A 153 -22.00 25.91 -12.61
N ASP A 154 -23.17 26.17 -12.02
CA ASP A 154 -23.31 27.16 -10.94
C ASP A 154 -22.49 26.77 -9.71
N PHE A 155 -22.42 25.50 -9.36
CA PHE A 155 -21.60 25.03 -8.25
C PHE A 155 -20.12 25.38 -8.48
N TRP A 156 -19.58 24.99 -9.63
CA TRP A 156 -18.15 25.15 -9.91
C TRP A 156 -17.75 26.60 -10.20
N GLU A 157 -18.54 27.38 -10.91
CA GLU A 157 -18.28 28.81 -11.17
C GLU A 157 -18.26 29.64 -9.88
N ASN A 158 -19.04 29.25 -8.85
CA ASN A 158 -19.15 29.99 -7.59
C ASN A 158 -18.14 29.58 -6.51
N ILE A 159 -17.18 28.68 -6.80
CA ILE A 159 -16.15 28.30 -5.84
C ILE A 159 -15.25 29.49 -5.55
N LYS A 160 -15.14 29.82 -4.25
CA LYS A 160 -14.24 30.86 -3.73
C LYS A 160 -13.00 30.23 -3.13
N GLU A 161 -11.90 30.93 -3.20
CA GLU A 161 -10.63 30.51 -2.59
C GLU A 161 -10.62 30.83 -1.09
N TYR A 162 -10.55 29.79 -0.27
CA TYR A 162 -10.32 29.92 1.16
C TYR A 162 -8.89 29.45 1.49
N GLN A 163 -8.30 30.08 2.51
CA GLN A 163 -7.00 29.66 3.07
C GLN A 163 -7.15 28.59 4.16
N ASP A 164 -8.37 28.37 4.63
CA ASP A 164 -8.72 27.39 5.65
C ASP A 164 -9.30 26.16 4.98
N VAL A 165 -8.63 25.01 5.17
CA VAL A 165 -9.02 23.71 4.61
C VAL A 165 -10.40 23.27 5.13
N GLN A 166 -10.71 23.54 6.42
CA GLN A 166 -12.01 23.16 7.01
C GLN A 166 -13.16 23.89 6.31
N LYS A 167 -12.95 25.17 5.96
CA LYS A 167 -13.96 25.93 5.19
C LYS A 167 -14.17 25.34 3.80
N VAL A 168 -13.12 24.84 3.12
CA VAL A 168 -13.26 24.19 1.83
C VAL A 168 -14.05 22.88 1.97
N ILE A 169 -13.78 22.08 2.99
CA ILE A 169 -14.52 20.86 3.31
C ILE A 169 -16.01 21.21 3.55
N ASP A 170 -16.30 22.14 4.45
CA ASP A 170 -17.66 22.49 4.85
C ASP A 170 -18.49 23.13 3.73
N GLN A 171 -17.83 23.92 2.85
CA GLN A 171 -18.53 24.67 1.79
C GLN A 171 -18.60 23.89 0.46
N TYR A 172 -17.69 22.95 0.20
CA TYR A 172 -17.60 22.32 -1.11
C TYR A 172 -17.58 20.79 -1.06
N GLU A 173 -16.73 20.14 -0.26
CA GLU A 173 -16.67 18.68 -0.23
C GLU A 173 -17.99 18.08 0.24
N THR A 174 -18.53 18.57 1.36
CA THR A 174 -19.82 18.11 1.91
C THR A 174 -21.02 18.56 1.07
N LYS A 175 -20.85 19.46 0.08
CA LYS A 175 -21.93 20.09 -0.69
C LYS A 175 -22.03 19.62 -2.13
N VAL A 176 -20.95 19.25 -2.79
CA VAL A 176 -20.98 18.88 -4.21
C VAL A 176 -22.00 17.78 -4.48
N THR A 177 -21.97 16.69 -3.70
CA THR A 177 -22.91 15.58 -3.82
C THR A 177 -24.32 16.03 -3.53
N THR A 178 -24.54 16.75 -2.41
CA THR A 178 -25.89 17.16 -1.99
C THR A 178 -26.52 18.17 -2.94
N THR A 179 -25.74 19.07 -3.53
CA THR A 179 -26.22 20.02 -4.54
C THR A 179 -26.73 19.30 -5.79
N LEU A 180 -26.02 18.27 -6.23
CA LEU A 180 -26.43 17.48 -7.39
C LEU A 180 -27.65 16.58 -7.07
N LEU A 181 -27.71 16.00 -5.87
CA LEU A 181 -28.90 15.26 -5.41
C LEU A 181 -30.15 16.16 -5.36
N ASP A 182 -30.01 17.37 -4.83
CA ASP A 182 -31.10 18.35 -4.73
C ASP A 182 -31.57 18.85 -6.12
N ALA A 183 -30.69 18.74 -7.13
CA ALA A 183 -31.02 18.96 -8.54
C ALA A 183 -31.62 17.72 -9.26
N GLY A 184 -31.81 16.61 -8.54
CA GLY A 184 -32.48 15.41 -9.03
C GLY A 184 -31.53 14.34 -9.59
N PHE A 185 -30.22 14.53 -9.58
CA PHE A 185 -29.23 13.54 -10.02
C PHE A 185 -29.03 12.43 -8.98
N GLN A 186 -28.58 11.27 -9.44
CA GLN A 186 -28.32 10.11 -8.59
C GLN A 186 -26.85 9.72 -8.62
N TYR A 187 -26.31 9.30 -7.46
CA TYR A 187 -24.96 8.82 -7.38
C TYR A 187 -24.85 7.36 -6.91
N ASP A 188 -23.71 6.78 -7.14
CA ASP A 188 -23.32 5.47 -6.59
C ASP A 188 -21.81 5.47 -6.28
N VAL A 189 -21.35 4.51 -5.52
CA VAL A 189 -19.92 4.38 -5.14
C VAL A 189 -19.47 2.94 -5.23
N VAL A 190 -18.16 2.73 -5.43
CA VAL A 190 -17.56 1.38 -5.45
C VAL A 190 -17.76 0.69 -4.10
N PHE A 191 -17.60 1.43 -3.01
CA PHE A 191 -17.82 0.94 -1.66
C PHE A 191 -18.73 1.90 -0.89
N ASP A 192 -19.97 1.45 -0.69
CA ASP A 192 -20.98 2.18 0.06
C ASP A 192 -20.83 1.94 1.57
N THR A 193 -20.18 2.86 2.25
CA THR A 193 -19.89 2.76 3.69
C THR A 193 -21.15 2.80 4.55
N THR A 194 -22.28 3.27 4.03
CA THR A 194 -23.53 3.33 4.79
C THR A 194 -24.10 1.95 5.10
N LYS A 195 -23.73 0.94 4.31
CA LYS A 195 -24.14 -0.46 4.47
C LYS A 195 -23.27 -1.25 5.46
N GLU A 196 -22.18 -0.66 5.94
CA GLU A 196 -21.21 -1.32 6.83
C GLU A 196 -21.50 -1.06 8.31
N ASP A 197 -21.06 -1.94 9.19
CA ASP A 197 -21.06 -1.70 10.62
C ASP A 197 -19.90 -0.79 11.03
N ALA A 198 -20.21 0.36 11.63
CA ALA A 198 -19.23 1.31 12.14
C ALA A 198 -19.26 1.41 13.68
N SER A 199 -19.95 0.51 14.38
CA SER A 199 -20.15 0.55 15.83
C SER A 199 -18.84 0.52 16.64
N ASN A 200 -17.81 -0.12 16.09
CA ASN A 200 -16.48 -0.25 16.71
C ASN A 200 -15.47 0.80 16.23
N MET A 201 -15.89 1.79 15.44
CA MET A 201 -15.00 2.81 14.91
C MET A 201 -15.13 4.12 15.72
N LEU A 202 -14.00 4.75 16.01
CA LEU A 202 -13.96 6.08 16.65
C LEU A 202 -14.61 7.15 15.77
N HIS A 203 -14.49 7.00 14.46
CA HIS A 203 -15.06 7.92 13.47
C HIS A 203 -15.50 7.13 12.24
N ALA A 204 -16.61 7.51 11.62
CA ALA A 204 -17.25 6.77 10.54
C ALA A 204 -16.59 6.97 9.14
N ASP A 205 -15.43 7.60 9.05
CA ASP A 205 -14.64 7.67 7.80
C ASP A 205 -13.85 6.38 7.60
N PHE A 206 -14.40 5.44 6.85
CA PHE A 206 -13.78 4.16 6.54
C PHE A 206 -12.46 4.31 5.78
N SER A 207 -12.36 5.27 4.88
CA SER A 207 -11.15 5.47 4.07
C SER A 207 -9.95 5.93 4.89
N TYR A 208 -10.17 6.41 6.11
CA TYR A 208 -9.14 6.88 7.01
C TYR A 208 -8.93 5.96 8.21
N TYR A 209 -10.03 5.48 8.84
CA TYR A 209 -9.97 4.73 10.09
C TYR A 209 -10.12 3.21 9.94
N ASN A 210 -10.56 2.73 8.76
CA ASN A 210 -10.69 1.30 8.48
C ASN A 210 -10.12 0.94 7.08
N PRO A 211 -8.81 1.08 6.88
CA PRO A 211 -8.19 0.76 5.59
C PRO A 211 -8.32 -0.72 5.18
N THR A 212 -8.52 -1.64 6.13
CA THR A 212 -8.81 -3.04 5.83
C THR A 212 -10.13 -3.23 5.10
N ALA A 213 -11.18 -2.48 5.47
CA ALA A 213 -12.45 -2.51 4.75
C ALA A 213 -12.27 -2.02 3.29
N ILE A 214 -11.46 -0.98 3.09
CA ILE A 214 -11.11 -0.46 1.76
C ILE A 214 -10.49 -1.56 0.88
N LEU A 215 -9.54 -2.34 1.42
CA LEU A 215 -8.90 -3.45 0.71
C LEU A 215 -9.86 -4.62 0.47
N ASN A 216 -10.66 -5.00 1.47
CA ASN A 216 -11.64 -6.09 1.37
C ASN A 216 -12.70 -5.84 0.30
N HIS A 217 -13.14 -4.60 0.17
CA HIS A 217 -14.09 -4.17 -0.87
C HIS A 217 -13.42 -3.83 -2.22
N ARG A 218 -12.12 -4.10 -2.35
CA ARG A 218 -11.33 -3.83 -3.56
C ARG A 218 -11.46 -2.41 -4.08
N VAL A 219 -11.57 -1.43 -3.18
CA VAL A 219 -11.49 -0.02 -3.57
C VAL A 219 -10.11 0.22 -4.15
N PRO A 220 -9.98 0.72 -5.38
CA PRO A 220 -8.70 0.74 -6.09
C PRO A 220 -7.68 1.74 -5.51
N PHE A 221 -8.09 2.57 -4.56
CA PHE A 221 -7.22 3.58 -3.95
C PHE A 221 -7.29 3.53 -2.42
N ILE A 222 -6.13 3.64 -1.78
CA ILE A 222 -5.99 3.76 -0.33
C ILE A 222 -5.36 5.10 0.03
N LYS A 223 -5.95 5.83 0.97
CA LYS A 223 -5.46 7.16 1.37
C LYS A 223 -4.05 7.08 1.98
N VAL A 224 -3.17 8.01 1.60
CA VAL A 224 -1.85 8.19 2.23
C VAL A 224 -1.99 8.34 3.74
N LYS A 225 -2.95 9.16 4.20
CA LYS A 225 -3.24 9.35 5.61
C LYS A 225 -3.75 8.09 6.33
N ALA A 226 -4.36 7.14 5.63
CA ALA A 226 -4.77 5.88 6.23
C ALA A 226 -3.56 5.01 6.61
N ILE A 227 -2.53 5.00 5.78
CA ILE A 227 -1.26 4.33 6.07
C ILE A 227 -0.56 5.01 7.25
N ASP A 228 -0.50 6.34 7.25
CA ASP A 228 0.14 7.14 8.29
C ASP A 228 -0.55 6.99 9.66
N ASN A 229 -1.87 7.08 9.69
CA ASN A 229 -2.65 7.04 10.93
C ASN A 229 -2.76 5.64 11.55
N ASN A 230 -2.63 4.59 10.74
CA ASN A 230 -2.77 3.21 11.17
C ASN A 230 -1.43 2.47 11.16
N GLN A 231 -0.38 3.08 11.71
CA GLN A 231 0.99 2.54 11.69
C GLN A 231 1.09 1.14 12.28
N HIS A 232 0.30 0.84 13.31
CA HIS A 232 0.27 -0.47 13.97
C HIS A 232 -0.19 -1.62 13.07
N ILE A 233 -1.01 -1.35 12.03
CA ILE A 233 -1.45 -2.35 11.06
C ILE A 233 -0.84 -2.15 9.66
N THR A 234 -0.06 -1.10 9.45
CA THR A 234 0.57 -0.82 8.15
C THR A 234 1.34 -2.00 7.57
N PRO A 235 2.14 -2.78 8.32
CA PRO A 235 2.80 -3.97 7.79
C PRO A 235 1.82 -4.99 7.18
N TYR A 236 0.66 -5.18 7.80
CA TYR A 236 -0.38 -6.09 7.29
C TYR A 236 -1.05 -5.54 6.04
N LEU A 237 -1.33 -4.24 6.00
CA LEU A 237 -1.89 -3.58 4.83
C LEU A 237 -0.95 -3.72 3.62
N LEU A 238 0.35 -3.47 3.82
CA LEU A 238 1.34 -3.61 2.76
C LEU A 238 1.49 -5.06 2.28
N ASN A 239 1.47 -6.03 3.20
CA ASN A 239 1.50 -7.44 2.87
C ASN A 239 0.25 -7.86 2.08
N ASP A 240 -0.93 -7.38 2.48
CA ASP A 240 -2.18 -7.65 1.78
C ASP A 240 -2.17 -7.07 0.35
N ILE A 241 -1.75 -5.81 0.20
CA ILE A 241 -1.59 -5.16 -1.11
C ILE A 241 -0.63 -5.96 -1.98
N GLN A 242 0.51 -6.40 -1.44
CA GLN A 242 1.52 -7.17 -2.17
C GLN A 242 1.01 -8.54 -2.62
N LYS A 243 0.21 -9.22 -1.80
CA LYS A 243 -0.34 -10.54 -2.11
C LYS A 243 -1.51 -10.48 -3.09
N ASN A 244 -2.37 -9.47 -2.97
CA ASN A 244 -3.67 -9.42 -3.63
C ASN A 244 -3.77 -8.40 -4.77
N SER A 245 -2.71 -7.64 -5.03
CA SER A 245 -2.65 -6.67 -6.13
C SER A 245 -1.31 -6.71 -6.87
N THR A 246 -1.23 -6.01 -7.99
CA THR A 246 0.02 -5.81 -8.75
C THR A 246 0.70 -4.48 -8.41
N TYR A 247 0.19 -3.75 -7.43
CA TYR A 247 0.72 -2.44 -7.06
C TYR A 247 2.12 -2.55 -6.46
N PRO A 248 3.11 -1.78 -6.94
CA PRO A 248 4.47 -1.81 -6.40
C PRO A 248 4.51 -1.15 -5.01
N ILE A 249 4.54 -1.94 -3.95
CA ILE A 249 4.55 -1.43 -2.56
C ILE A 249 5.73 -0.52 -2.24
N ASP A 250 6.83 -0.64 -2.97
CA ASP A 250 7.97 0.26 -2.83
C ASP A 250 7.64 1.73 -3.14
N LEU A 251 6.58 2.00 -3.91
CA LEU A 251 6.07 3.36 -4.11
C LEU A 251 5.47 3.92 -2.82
N ILE A 252 4.75 3.09 -2.03
CA ILE A 252 4.24 3.47 -0.71
C ILE A 252 5.43 3.74 0.22
N VAL A 253 6.33 2.76 0.34
CA VAL A 253 7.50 2.84 1.23
C VAL A 253 8.34 4.08 0.91
N SER A 254 8.61 4.35 -0.38
CA SER A 254 9.38 5.52 -0.80
C SER A 254 8.70 6.83 -0.43
N HIS A 255 7.41 6.96 -0.75
CA HIS A 255 6.66 8.17 -0.46
C HIS A 255 6.55 8.44 1.03
N MET A 256 6.20 7.41 1.82
CA MET A 256 6.11 7.53 3.28
C MET A 256 7.46 7.90 3.90
N SER A 257 8.56 7.34 3.41
CA SER A 257 9.92 7.70 3.86
C SER A 257 10.31 9.15 3.52
N GLU A 258 9.74 9.73 2.47
CA GLU A 258 9.98 11.12 2.06
C GLU A 258 9.19 12.15 2.87
N ILE A 259 7.93 11.84 3.17
CA ILE A 259 7.00 12.80 3.78
C ILE A 259 6.93 12.71 5.30
N ASN A 260 7.31 11.57 5.86
CA ASN A 260 7.17 11.31 7.29
C ASN A 260 8.47 11.45 8.07
N TYR A 261 8.31 11.34 9.39
CA TYR A 261 9.38 11.46 10.36
C TYR A 261 10.32 10.25 10.33
N PRO A 262 11.53 10.37 10.92
CA PRO A 262 12.53 9.31 10.95
C PRO A 262 12.01 7.95 11.42
N ASP A 263 11.08 7.93 12.35
CA ASP A 263 10.51 6.70 12.93
C ASP A 263 9.73 5.88 11.90
N PHE A 264 8.95 6.53 11.04
CA PHE A 264 8.21 5.84 10.00
C PHE A 264 9.12 5.30 8.90
N SER A 265 10.11 6.08 8.49
CA SER A 265 11.15 5.68 7.56
C SER A 265 11.93 4.47 8.06
N TYR A 266 12.24 4.44 9.36
CA TYR A 266 12.88 3.30 10.02
C TYR A 266 12.01 2.03 9.93
N LEU A 267 10.75 2.12 10.34
CA LEU A 267 9.83 0.98 10.35
C LEU A 267 9.64 0.35 8.97
N LEU A 268 9.35 1.16 7.96
CA LEU A 268 9.08 0.67 6.60
C LEU A 268 10.37 0.27 5.87
N GLY A 269 11.40 1.09 5.94
CA GLY A 269 12.65 0.87 5.23
C GLY A 269 13.38 -0.40 5.66
N HIS A 270 13.21 -0.82 6.92
CA HIS A 270 13.79 -2.05 7.45
C HIS A 270 12.95 -3.30 7.19
N LYS A 271 11.62 -3.15 7.08
CA LYS A 271 10.71 -4.30 6.91
C LYS A 271 10.50 -4.72 5.46
N TYR A 272 10.61 -3.79 4.52
CA TYR A 272 10.30 -4.02 3.11
C TYR A 272 11.50 -3.76 2.22
N VAL A 273 12.19 -4.83 1.85
CA VAL A 273 13.31 -4.76 0.92
C VAL A 273 12.78 -4.65 -0.50
N LYS A 274 13.12 -3.55 -1.17
CA LYS A 274 12.57 -3.12 -2.46
C LYS A 274 12.91 -4.01 -3.65
N LYS A 275 14.03 -4.74 -3.62
CA LYS A 275 14.53 -5.51 -4.76
C LYS A 275 15.22 -6.77 -4.28
N ARG A 276 14.85 -7.92 -4.85
CA ARG A 276 15.62 -9.15 -4.67
C ARG A 276 16.85 -9.08 -5.56
N GLU A 277 18.02 -9.02 -4.97
CA GLU A 277 19.30 -9.16 -5.66
C GLU A 277 19.72 -10.62 -5.56
N ARG A 278 20.12 -11.21 -6.69
CA ARG A 278 20.79 -12.50 -6.65
C ARG A 278 22.18 -12.30 -6.08
N VAL A 279 22.50 -13.06 -5.04
CA VAL A 279 23.83 -13.04 -4.43
C VAL A 279 24.74 -14.03 -5.18
N ASP A 280 25.92 -13.57 -5.56
CA ASP A 280 27.01 -14.44 -6.04
C ASP A 280 27.91 -14.77 -4.85
N LEU A 281 27.74 -15.95 -4.28
CA LEU A 281 28.51 -16.40 -3.12
C LEU A 281 29.92 -16.86 -3.49
N LYS A 282 30.25 -17.02 -4.80
CA LYS A 282 31.52 -17.55 -5.26
C LYS A 282 31.84 -18.89 -4.59
N ASN A 283 32.84 -18.89 -3.68
CA ASN A 283 33.25 -20.07 -2.91
C ASN A 283 32.79 -20.02 -1.45
N GLN A 284 31.94 -19.06 -1.06
CA GLN A 284 31.45 -18.92 0.31
C GLN A 284 30.36 -19.93 0.63
N LYS A 285 30.40 -20.49 1.82
CA LYS A 285 29.46 -21.51 2.30
C LYS A 285 28.44 -20.92 3.25
N VAL A 286 27.19 -21.31 3.09
CA VAL A 286 26.09 -20.90 3.95
C VAL A 286 25.55 -22.11 4.70
N ALA A 287 25.42 -21.97 6.03
CA ALA A 287 24.65 -22.89 6.86
C ALA A 287 23.35 -22.22 7.28
N VAL A 288 22.28 -22.99 7.31
CA VAL A 288 21.01 -22.63 7.93
C VAL A 288 20.77 -23.55 9.11
N HIS A 289 20.75 -22.99 10.32
CA HIS A 289 20.38 -23.71 11.53
C HIS A 289 18.93 -23.38 11.89
N LEU A 290 18.09 -24.42 12.03
CA LEU A 290 16.70 -24.31 12.45
C LEU A 290 16.49 -25.15 13.73
N HIS A 291 16.14 -24.48 14.84
CA HIS A 291 15.71 -25.19 16.04
C HIS A 291 14.21 -25.51 15.98
N VAL A 292 13.86 -26.78 15.87
CA VAL A 292 12.48 -27.27 15.71
C VAL A 292 11.98 -27.82 17.05
N PHE A 293 11.29 -27.00 17.80
CA PHE A 293 10.54 -27.42 18.99
C PHE A 293 9.08 -27.77 18.66
N TYR A 294 8.47 -27.05 17.69
CA TYR A 294 7.13 -27.24 17.17
C TYR A 294 7.23 -27.78 15.73
N VAL A 295 7.03 -29.09 15.56
CA VAL A 295 7.22 -29.76 14.26
C VAL A 295 6.19 -29.32 13.24
N ASP A 296 4.96 -29.02 13.67
CA ASP A 296 3.87 -28.51 12.82
C ASP A 296 4.17 -27.16 12.15
N LEU A 297 5.22 -26.46 12.57
CA LEU A 297 5.69 -25.22 11.94
C LEU A 297 6.86 -25.41 10.96
N LEU A 298 7.41 -26.62 10.87
CA LEU A 298 8.59 -26.90 10.04
C LEU A 298 8.32 -26.61 8.56
N GLU A 299 7.17 -27.03 8.06
CA GLU A 299 6.80 -26.88 6.64
C GLU A 299 6.76 -25.41 6.17
N GLU A 300 6.35 -24.50 7.07
CA GLU A 300 6.36 -23.05 6.81
C GLU A 300 7.78 -22.54 6.52
N PHE A 301 8.77 -22.95 7.33
CA PHE A 301 10.17 -22.59 7.11
C PHE A 301 10.75 -23.23 5.85
N LEU A 302 10.48 -24.51 5.60
CA LEU A 302 10.96 -25.18 4.39
C LEU A 302 10.40 -24.51 3.13
N THR A 303 9.13 -24.09 3.15
CA THR A 303 8.52 -23.34 2.05
C THR A 303 9.21 -22.00 1.82
N ALA A 304 9.55 -21.30 2.90
CA ALA A 304 10.29 -20.04 2.81
C ALA A 304 11.73 -20.24 2.31
N PHE A 305 12.42 -21.29 2.76
CA PHE A 305 13.80 -21.61 2.30
C PHE A 305 13.86 -22.00 0.82
N LYS A 306 12.79 -22.56 0.23
CA LYS A 306 12.71 -22.84 -1.23
C LYS A 306 12.82 -21.57 -2.09
N GLN A 307 12.68 -20.38 -1.48
CA GLN A 307 12.81 -19.10 -2.18
C GLN A 307 14.28 -18.59 -2.26
N PHE A 308 15.22 -19.25 -1.61
CA PHE A 308 16.63 -18.91 -1.66
C PHE A 308 17.20 -19.16 -3.07
N HIS A 309 18.02 -18.25 -3.57
CA HIS A 309 18.73 -18.39 -4.85
C HIS A 309 20.19 -18.77 -4.66
N PHE A 310 20.54 -19.27 -3.49
CA PHE A 310 21.88 -19.76 -3.14
C PHE A 310 21.80 -21.15 -2.53
N SER A 311 22.92 -21.89 -2.59
CA SER A 311 23.04 -23.19 -1.95
C SER A 311 23.35 -23.04 -0.47
N TYR A 312 22.79 -23.90 0.36
CA TYR A 312 23.00 -23.93 1.80
C TYR A 312 22.91 -25.36 2.35
N ASP A 313 23.60 -25.60 3.47
CA ASP A 313 23.45 -26.83 4.24
C ASP A 313 22.48 -26.57 5.40
N LEU A 314 21.50 -27.45 5.56
CA LEU A 314 20.48 -27.34 6.60
C LEU A 314 20.86 -28.22 7.82
N PHE A 315 20.94 -27.56 8.97
CA PHE A 315 21.14 -28.16 10.29
C PHE A 315 19.88 -27.99 11.12
N ILE A 316 19.32 -29.08 11.60
CA ILE A 316 18.13 -29.04 12.46
C ILE A 316 18.48 -29.56 13.84
N THR A 317 18.05 -28.83 14.87
CA THR A 317 18.11 -29.30 16.26
C THR A 317 16.69 -29.47 16.80
N THR A 318 16.48 -30.51 17.62
CA THR A 318 15.23 -30.79 18.31
C THR A 318 15.50 -31.33 19.71
N ASP A 319 14.45 -31.49 20.52
CA ASP A 319 14.56 -31.87 21.92
C ASP A 319 14.43 -33.38 22.19
N SER A 320 13.86 -34.18 21.25
CA SER A 320 13.63 -35.59 21.45
C SER A 320 13.78 -36.42 20.16
N ASP A 321 13.99 -37.76 20.33
CA ASP A 321 14.07 -38.69 19.21
C ASP A 321 12.73 -38.87 18.51
N ASP A 322 11.63 -38.78 19.23
CA ASP A 322 10.28 -38.83 18.63
C ASP A 322 10.07 -37.69 17.63
N LYS A 323 10.38 -36.47 18.03
CA LYS A 323 10.31 -35.31 17.11
C LYS A 323 11.31 -35.43 15.97
N LYS A 324 12.48 -36.01 16.20
CA LYS A 324 13.43 -36.27 15.12
C LYS A 324 12.80 -37.14 14.04
N ALA A 325 12.11 -38.19 14.42
CA ALA A 325 11.40 -39.10 13.48
C ALA A 325 10.30 -38.33 12.70
N GLU A 326 9.49 -37.52 13.39
CA GLU A 326 8.49 -36.65 12.72
C GLU A 326 9.14 -35.66 11.75
N ILE A 327 10.26 -35.05 12.12
CA ILE A 327 11.02 -34.12 11.26
C ILE A 327 11.55 -34.85 10.01
N GLU A 328 12.07 -36.09 10.14
CA GLU A 328 12.54 -36.89 9.02
C GLU A 328 11.43 -37.17 8.03
N GLU A 329 10.21 -37.45 8.50
CA GLU A 329 9.01 -37.64 7.66
C GLU A 329 8.69 -36.35 6.86
N VAL A 330 8.65 -35.18 7.53
CA VAL A 330 8.38 -33.89 6.88
C VAL A 330 9.44 -33.55 5.86
N LEU A 331 10.72 -33.77 6.17
CA LEU A 331 11.82 -33.51 5.24
C LEU A 331 11.72 -34.41 4.00
N SER A 332 11.43 -35.70 4.20
CA SER A 332 11.23 -36.66 3.10
C SER A 332 10.10 -36.21 2.18
N ALA A 333 8.95 -35.84 2.75
CA ALA A 333 7.79 -35.33 1.99
C ALA A 333 8.11 -34.07 1.18
N ASN A 334 9.04 -33.24 1.65
CA ASN A 334 9.45 -32.00 1.01
C ASN A 334 10.69 -32.15 0.11
N SER A 335 11.27 -33.37 -0.02
CA SER A 335 12.52 -33.64 -0.75
C SER A 335 13.66 -32.73 -0.29
N GLN A 336 13.75 -32.48 1.01
CA GLN A 336 14.77 -31.62 1.61
C GLN A 336 15.75 -32.45 2.44
N GLU A 337 17.04 -32.27 2.20
CA GLU A 337 18.09 -32.87 3.02
C GLU A 337 18.46 -31.99 4.19
N ALA A 338 18.70 -32.57 5.36
CA ALA A 338 19.19 -31.89 6.55
C ALA A 338 19.98 -32.81 7.47
N GLN A 339 20.89 -32.25 8.28
CA GLN A 339 21.52 -32.95 9.38
C GLN A 339 20.73 -32.68 10.66
N ILE A 340 20.20 -33.72 11.33
CA ILE A 340 19.32 -33.56 12.50
C ILE A 340 20.05 -34.00 13.78
N PHE A 341 20.01 -33.16 14.80
CA PHE A 341 20.64 -33.38 16.09
C PHE A 341 19.61 -33.29 17.22
N VAL A 342 19.57 -34.31 18.09
CA VAL A 342 18.80 -34.27 19.32
C VAL A 342 19.63 -33.62 20.42
N THR A 343 19.20 -32.46 20.90
CA THR A 343 19.99 -31.62 21.83
C THR A 343 19.34 -31.46 23.22
N GLY A 344 18.13 -31.98 23.40
CA GLY A 344 17.33 -31.79 24.58
C GLY A 344 16.74 -30.37 24.68
N ASN A 345 15.91 -30.12 25.68
CA ASN A 345 15.17 -28.86 25.87
C ASN A 345 15.80 -27.95 26.94
N ILE A 346 17.12 -27.71 26.85
CA ILE A 346 17.83 -26.81 27.76
C ILE A 346 18.40 -25.67 26.94
N GLY A 347 18.21 -24.41 27.42
CA GLY A 347 18.75 -23.20 26.79
C GLY A 347 18.00 -22.78 25.53
N ARG A 348 16.76 -23.25 25.37
CA ARG A 348 15.84 -22.92 24.25
C ARG A 348 16.51 -23.18 22.90
N ASP A 349 16.51 -22.20 22.01
CA ASP A 349 17.08 -22.22 20.67
C ASP A 349 18.60 -21.90 20.63
N VAL A 350 19.09 -21.13 21.61
CA VAL A 350 20.50 -20.65 21.65
C VAL A 350 21.47 -21.78 22.00
N LEU A 351 21.22 -22.53 23.05
CA LEU A 351 22.14 -23.61 23.46
C LEU A 351 22.23 -24.75 22.43
N PRO A 352 21.12 -25.18 21.81
CA PRO A 352 21.15 -26.10 20.65
C PRO A 352 22.08 -25.63 19.55
N MET A 353 22.01 -24.35 19.15
CA MET A 353 22.91 -23.76 18.16
C MET A 353 24.38 -23.82 18.60
N LEU A 354 24.67 -23.45 19.86
CA LEU A 354 26.03 -23.48 20.40
C LEU A 354 26.62 -24.89 20.46
N LYS A 355 25.80 -25.94 20.66
CA LYS A 355 26.23 -27.34 20.57
C LYS A 355 26.73 -27.73 19.19
N LEU A 356 26.27 -27.04 18.14
CA LEU A 356 26.71 -27.24 16.77
C LEU A 356 27.90 -26.35 16.36
N LYS A 357 28.53 -25.64 17.30
CA LYS A 357 29.64 -24.72 17.04
C LYS A 357 30.70 -25.29 16.12
N ASN A 358 31.13 -26.55 16.31
CA ASN A 358 32.19 -27.17 15.52
C ASN A 358 31.77 -27.38 14.06
N TYR A 359 30.49 -27.56 13.78
CA TYR A 359 29.96 -27.66 12.41
C TYR A 359 29.81 -26.26 11.81
N LEU A 360 29.12 -25.36 12.50
CA LEU A 360 28.75 -24.05 11.99
C LEU A 360 29.97 -23.13 11.78
N SER A 361 31.05 -23.28 12.55
CA SER A 361 32.25 -22.47 12.41
C SER A 361 33.05 -22.72 11.11
N THR A 362 32.67 -23.71 10.33
CA THR A 362 33.30 -24.02 9.01
C THR A 362 32.57 -23.29 7.86
N TYR A 363 31.55 -22.52 8.13
CA TYR A 363 30.76 -21.76 7.16
C TYR A 363 31.07 -20.26 7.24
N ASP A 364 30.97 -19.59 6.12
CA ASP A 364 31.18 -18.13 6.04
C ASP A 364 29.98 -17.35 6.55
N PHE A 365 28.78 -17.88 6.33
CA PHE A 365 27.53 -17.30 6.82
C PHE A 365 26.67 -18.35 7.51
N VAL A 366 26.03 -17.95 8.60
CA VAL A 366 25.13 -18.81 9.38
C VAL A 366 23.80 -18.07 9.60
N GLY A 367 22.72 -18.59 9.03
CA GLY A 367 21.34 -18.21 9.37
C GLY A 367 20.87 -19.02 10.60
N HIS A 368 20.34 -18.37 11.63
CA HIS A 368 19.79 -19.05 12.79
C HIS A 368 18.32 -18.70 12.98
N PHE A 369 17.48 -19.73 12.99
CA PHE A 369 16.03 -19.61 13.11
C PHE A 369 15.48 -20.63 14.11
N HIS A 370 14.27 -20.39 14.61
CA HIS A 370 13.59 -21.36 15.46
C HIS A 370 12.06 -21.33 15.27
N THR A 371 11.42 -22.47 15.47
CA THR A 371 9.97 -22.56 15.51
C THR A 371 9.45 -22.02 16.84
N LYS A 372 8.47 -21.09 16.79
CA LYS A 372 7.93 -20.44 17.99
C LYS A 372 6.41 -20.33 17.93
N LYS A 373 5.75 -20.71 19.02
CA LYS A 373 4.34 -20.43 19.31
C LYS A 373 4.28 -19.52 20.53
N SER A 374 3.60 -18.38 20.42
CA SER A 374 3.36 -17.49 21.55
C SER A 374 2.14 -17.96 22.32
N LYS A 375 2.35 -18.78 23.36
CA LYS A 375 1.25 -19.33 24.19
C LYS A 375 0.50 -18.27 25.01
N GLU A 376 1.15 -17.13 25.25
CA GLU A 376 0.64 -16.02 26.07
C GLU A 376 0.01 -14.89 25.25
N ALA A 377 0.09 -14.96 23.92
CA ALA A 377 -0.51 -14.01 23.01
C ALA A 377 -1.73 -14.63 22.32
N ASP A 378 -2.69 -13.80 21.93
CA ASP A 378 -3.79 -14.25 21.08
C ASP A 378 -3.26 -14.97 19.85
N PHE A 379 -3.97 -16.00 19.39
CA PHE A 379 -3.53 -16.87 18.30
C PHE A 379 -3.04 -16.10 17.07
N TRP A 380 -3.78 -15.08 16.66
CA TRP A 380 -3.43 -14.23 15.52
C TRP A 380 -2.14 -13.42 15.74
N ALA A 381 -1.88 -12.95 16.98
CA ALA A 381 -0.68 -12.17 17.29
C ALA A 381 0.59 -13.04 17.22
N GLY A 382 0.50 -14.30 17.69
CA GLY A 382 1.59 -15.26 17.60
C GLY A 382 1.91 -15.65 16.16
N GLN A 383 0.88 -15.84 15.32
CA GLN A 383 1.04 -16.15 13.90
C GLN A 383 1.66 -14.96 13.15
N SER A 384 1.11 -13.77 13.33
CA SER A 384 1.62 -12.55 12.70
C SER A 384 3.08 -12.28 13.06
N TRP A 385 3.44 -12.46 14.32
CA TRP A 385 4.83 -12.30 14.75
C TRP A 385 5.79 -13.24 14.02
N ARG A 386 5.40 -14.51 13.89
CA ARG A 386 6.21 -15.50 13.16
C ARG A 386 6.33 -15.13 11.67
N GLU A 387 5.21 -14.77 11.05
CA GLU A 387 5.20 -14.33 9.65
C GLU A 387 6.10 -13.10 9.45
N GLU A 388 6.04 -12.10 10.33
CA GLU A 388 6.94 -10.92 10.29
C GLU A 388 8.42 -11.31 10.39
N LEU A 389 8.79 -12.26 11.26
CA LEU A 389 10.17 -12.70 11.40
C LEU A 389 10.68 -13.41 10.13
N ILE A 390 9.83 -14.24 9.50
CA ILE A 390 10.12 -14.88 8.23
C ILE A 390 10.27 -13.83 7.13
N ASP A 391 9.39 -12.85 7.09
CA ASP A 391 9.40 -11.76 6.11
C ASP A 391 10.64 -10.84 6.25
N MET A 392 11.12 -10.63 7.47
CA MET A 392 12.27 -9.78 7.75
C MET A 392 13.62 -10.46 7.52
N LEU A 393 13.74 -11.76 7.78
CA LEU A 393 15.03 -12.44 7.78
C LEU A 393 15.13 -13.57 6.75
N VAL A 394 14.06 -14.36 6.56
CA VAL A 394 14.13 -15.54 5.70
C VAL A 394 13.90 -15.14 4.24
N LYS A 395 12.78 -14.48 3.93
CA LYS A 395 12.48 -14.10 2.54
C LYS A 395 13.53 -13.19 1.89
N PRO A 396 14.14 -12.20 2.60
CA PRO A 396 15.17 -11.34 2.02
C PRO A 396 16.60 -11.89 2.20
N ALA A 397 16.79 -13.18 2.46
CA ALA A 397 18.11 -13.76 2.75
C ALA A 397 19.16 -13.47 1.65
N ASP A 398 18.78 -13.51 0.37
CA ASP A 398 19.68 -13.13 -0.73
C ASP A 398 20.21 -11.70 -0.58
N ASN A 399 19.34 -10.75 -0.22
CA ASN A 399 19.74 -9.35 -0.01
C ASN A 399 20.59 -9.18 1.24
N ILE A 400 20.28 -9.93 2.31
CA ILE A 400 21.07 -9.91 3.55
C ILE A 400 22.49 -10.40 3.27
N LEU A 401 22.63 -11.52 2.57
CA LEU A 401 23.94 -12.04 2.19
C LEU A 401 24.70 -11.09 1.28
N ALA A 402 24.03 -10.47 0.31
CA ALA A 402 24.67 -9.46 -0.55
C ALA A 402 25.18 -8.26 0.27
N GLN A 403 24.44 -7.80 1.26
CA GLN A 403 24.88 -6.72 2.15
C GLN A 403 26.05 -7.12 3.04
N LEU A 404 26.04 -8.33 3.60
CA LEU A 404 27.14 -8.86 4.40
C LEU A 404 28.44 -8.98 3.58
N GLN A 405 28.34 -9.38 2.31
CA GLN A 405 29.48 -9.43 1.39
C GLN A 405 30.01 -8.02 1.03
N GLN A 406 29.12 -7.07 0.78
CA GLN A 406 29.49 -5.71 0.38
C GLN A 406 30.06 -4.89 1.54
N ASN A 407 29.65 -5.20 2.76
CA ASN A 407 30.10 -4.47 3.95
C ASN A 407 30.66 -5.41 5.04
N PRO A 408 31.98 -5.68 5.01
CA PRO A 408 32.61 -6.60 5.98
C PRO A 408 32.56 -6.12 7.44
N LYS A 409 32.11 -4.91 7.71
CA LYS A 409 31.89 -4.41 9.08
C LYS A 409 30.58 -4.88 9.69
N ILE A 410 29.63 -5.39 8.90
CA ILE A 410 28.40 -5.98 9.37
C ILE A 410 28.69 -7.41 9.82
N GLY A 411 28.67 -7.65 11.14
CA GLY A 411 28.89 -8.98 11.69
C GLY A 411 27.61 -9.73 12.06
N LEU A 412 26.48 -9.03 12.12
CA LEU A 412 25.19 -9.61 12.52
C LEU A 412 24.03 -8.83 11.93
N VAL A 413 23.01 -9.55 11.45
CA VAL A 413 21.71 -9.02 11.06
C VAL A 413 20.65 -9.72 11.88
N ILE A 414 19.80 -8.97 12.54
CA ILE A 414 18.71 -9.49 13.39
C ILE A 414 17.37 -8.91 12.93
N ALA A 415 16.28 -9.59 13.29
CA ALA A 415 14.94 -9.05 13.12
C ALA A 415 14.73 -7.85 14.07
N ASP A 416 13.97 -6.88 13.60
CA ASP A 416 13.46 -5.80 14.44
C ASP A 416 12.31 -6.29 15.33
N MET A 417 12.00 -5.50 16.37
CA MET A 417 10.89 -5.81 17.25
C MET A 417 9.56 -5.74 16.51
N PRO A 418 8.67 -6.73 16.65
CA PRO A 418 7.34 -6.69 16.06
C PRO A 418 6.56 -5.43 16.46
N THR A 419 5.83 -4.88 15.50
CA THR A 419 5.14 -3.59 15.64
C THR A 419 4.11 -3.56 16.76
N PHE A 420 3.47 -4.67 17.06
CA PHE A 420 2.42 -4.71 18.10
C PHE A 420 2.96 -4.81 19.54
N PHE A 421 4.27 -4.88 19.74
CA PHE A 421 4.91 -4.77 21.06
C PHE A 421 5.46 -3.36 21.37
N ARG A 422 5.21 -2.40 20.51
CA ARG A 422 5.64 -1.00 20.69
C ARG A 422 4.56 -0.13 21.26
#